data_7b6458225d5e37d87764df3a807d8378
#
_entry.id   7b6458225d5e37d87764df3a807d8378
#
_cell.length_a   1.000
_cell.length_b   1.000
_cell.length_c   1.000
_cell.angle_alpha   90.00
_cell.angle_beta   90.00
_cell.angle_gamma   90.00
#
_symmetry.space_group_name_H-M   'P 1'
#
loop_
_entity.id
_entity.type
_entity.pdbx_description
1 polymer ?
#
loop_
_entity_poly.entity_id
_entity_poly.type
_entity_poly.pdbx_seq_one_letter_code
_entity_poly.pdbx_strand_id
1 'polypeptide(L)'
;MPRPKRWCASLIGLLLTIATIGGAAFAQETLPAIDGSNLDVALITFGPGTEVWERFGHNAIAIHDRTTDRSRLYNFGIFDFDQENFFLNFARGHMMYRAAVDDAAEELPIYREEGRWIVEQDLNLEPAQRAKLAVYLNWNVRPENSEYRYDYFTANCSTRVRDALDMAVDGAIRQQTISPSRGFTYRMDALRLMRPETLLTIGMDAGLGPFADRRLTYWDESFVPMELMRHIREIHRVDAVTGKPVPLVSRETRLAEARVAEPQEYPPDWFWRALLTGIVLGAVLVGLARMSQRRWARAAFASFATIAAVVLSVAGLVLLALWFLTDHVSAWRNENILLFDPMCLLLLPAWFRWFRANRQPSRFAVNLGVVIVLLCGLALFIKVFQTQPQDNRFWIALLLPIHVGFAAALFMRRRFSAAS
;
A
#
# COMPACT_ATOMS: atom_id res chain seq x y z
N MET A 1 -75.12 -12.99 10.93
CA MET A 1 -74.40 -11.72 11.22
C MET A 1 -73.70 -11.86 12.56
N PRO A 2 -72.37 -12.04 12.63
CA PRO A 2 -71.62 -11.95 13.88
C PRO A 2 -70.87 -10.62 13.95
N ARG A 3 -70.85 -10.06 15.15
CA ARG A 3 -70.24 -8.76 15.51
C ARG A 3 -68.68 -8.80 15.48
N PRO A 4 -67.99 -7.72 15.12
CA PRO A 4 -66.53 -7.66 15.16
C PRO A 4 -66.04 -7.50 16.60
N LYS A 5 -64.98 -8.31 16.91
CA LYS A 5 -64.30 -8.32 18.21
C LYS A 5 -63.35 -7.11 18.34
N ARG A 6 -63.45 -6.47 19.53
CA ARG A 6 -62.56 -5.42 20.05
C ARG A 6 -61.08 -5.89 20.15
N TRP A 7 -60.22 -5.40 19.26
CA TRP A 7 -58.76 -5.66 19.30
C TRP A 7 -57.94 -4.37 19.14
N CYS A 8 -58.48 -3.17 19.30
CA CYS A 8 -57.77 -1.90 19.11
C CYS A 8 -57.37 -1.17 20.40
N ALA A 9 -57.61 -1.72 21.59
CA ALA A 9 -57.30 -1.01 22.84
C ALA A 9 -55.97 -1.40 23.49
N SER A 10 -55.31 -2.48 23.04
CA SER A 10 -54.08 -2.99 23.65
C SER A 10 -52.77 -2.58 22.96
N LEU A 11 -52.82 -1.97 21.77
CA LEU A 11 -51.63 -1.51 21.03
C LEU A 11 -51.22 -0.07 21.32
N ILE A 12 -52.10 0.76 21.87
CA ILE A 12 -51.79 2.14 22.22
C ILE A 12 -51.12 2.24 23.59
N GLY A 13 -51.35 1.27 24.50
CA GLY A 13 -50.70 1.21 25.81
C GLY A 13 -49.21 0.78 25.73
N LEU A 14 -48.80 0.08 24.69
CA LEU A 14 -47.42 -0.42 24.53
C LEU A 14 -46.50 0.59 23.86
N LEU A 15 -47.03 1.57 23.13
CA LEU A 15 -46.25 2.63 22.46
C LEU A 15 -45.96 3.83 23.37
N LEU A 16 -46.66 3.99 24.48
CA LEU A 16 -46.44 5.09 25.46
C LEU A 16 -45.44 4.70 26.58
N THR A 17 -45.11 3.43 26.76
CA THR A 17 -44.13 2.96 27.75
C THR A 17 -42.70 2.87 27.21
N ILE A 18 -42.45 3.07 25.92
CA ILE A 18 -41.12 3.06 25.32
C ILE A 18 -40.48 4.47 25.25
N ALA A 19 -41.25 5.51 25.55
CA ALA A 19 -40.77 6.90 25.47
C ALA A 19 -40.09 7.44 26.75
N THR A 20 -39.87 6.60 27.77
CA THR A 20 -39.21 7.01 29.02
C THR A 20 -37.97 6.18 29.37
N ILE A 21 -37.37 5.45 28.40
CA ILE A 21 -36.03 4.93 28.58
C ILE A 21 -35.08 6.11 28.33
N GLY A 22 -34.62 6.64 29.45
CA GLY A 22 -33.78 7.79 29.60
C GLY A 22 -32.70 7.92 28.54
N GLY A 23 -32.60 9.11 27.99
CA GLY A 23 -31.38 9.56 27.39
C GLY A 23 -30.26 9.38 28.41
N ALA A 24 -29.50 8.31 28.28
CA ALA A 24 -28.16 8.26 28.85
C ALA A 24 -27.45 9.45 28.20
N ALA A 25 -27.40 10.58 28.90
CA ALA A 25 -26.46 11.63 28.58
C ALA A 25 -25.10 10.94 28.57
N PHE A 26 -24.54 10.67 27.40
CA PHE A 26 -23.14 10.40 27.28
C PHE A 26 -22.46 11.60 27.94
N ALA A 27 -21.98 11.41 29.15
CA ALA A 27 -21.15 12.39 29.81
C ALA A 27 -19.99 12.64 28.84
N GLN A 28 -20.01 13.79 28.21
CA GLN A 28 -18.92 14.23 27.37
C GLN A 28 -17.74 14.38 28.33
N GLU A 29 -16.82 13.42 28.26
CA GLU A 29 -15.63 13.43 29.09
C GLU A 29 -14.90 14.75 28.81
N THR A 30 -14.96 15.67 29.74
CA THR A 30 -14.27 16.94 29.65
C THR A 30 -12.78 16.64 29.83
N LEU A 31 -12.08 16.58 28.71
CA LEU A 31 -10.62 16.44 28.74
C LEU A 31 -10.03 17.61 29.56
N PRO A 32 -9.00 17.34 30.39
CA PRO A 32 -8.40 18.39 31.23
C PRO A 32 -7.92 19.54 30.36
N ALA A 33 -8.18 20.76 30.80
CA ALA A 33 -7.67 21.96 30.13
C ALA A 33 -6.14 21.98 30.21
N ILE A 34 -5.47 21.96 29.05
CA ILE A 34 -4.02 22.07 28.93
C ILE A 34 -3.69 23.52 28.57
N ASP A 35 -2.75 24.14 29.31
CA ASP A 35 -2.23 25.46 28.95
C ASP A 35 -1.19 25.35 27.83
N GLY A 36 -1.59 25.64 26.61
CA GLY A 36 -0.70 25.60 25.45
C GLY A 36 0.35 26.71 25.41
N SER A 37 0.29 27.70 26.31
CA SER A 37 1.29 28.77 26.37
C SER A 37 2.68 28.25 26.76
N ASN A 38 2.72 27.16 27.53
CA ASN A 38 3.96 26.54 28.01
C ASN A 38 4.45 25.36 27.13
N LEU A 39 3.76 25.08 26.03
CA LEU A 39 4.12 23.99 25.14
C LEU A 39 4.85 24.52 23.90
N ASP A 40 5.89 23.80 23.48
CA ASP A 40 6.48 23.92 22.15
C ASP A 40 6.19 22.62 21.38
N VAL A 41 5.90 22.75 20.10
CA VAL A 41 5.52 21.61 19.25
C VAL A 41 6.42 21.56 18.04
N ALA A 42 6.93 20.36 17.72
CA ALA A 42 7.73 20.12 16.52
C ALA A 42 7.24 18.86 15.78
N LEU A 43 7.38 18.88 14.46
CA LEU A 43 7.34 17.69 13.63
C LEU A 43 8.74 17.09 13.58
N ILE A 44 8.88 15.85 14.01
CA ILE A 44 10.12 15.08 13.88
C ILE A 44 9.98 14.14 12.70
N THR A 45 10.96 14.21 11.80
CA THR A 45 11.04 13.29 10.65
C THR A 45 12.33 12.50 10.73
N PHE A 46 12.18 11.18 10.68
CA PHE A 46 13.28 10.21 10.63
C PHE A 46 13.45 9.73 9.20
N GLY A 47 14.67 9.78 8.69
CA GLY A 47 15.02 9.24 7.38
C GLY A 47 14.81 7.73 7.29
N PRO A 48 14.95 7.16 6.08
CA PRO A 48 14.90 5.72 5.89
C PRO A 48 15.97 4.98 6.67
N GLY A 49 15.62 3.79 7.18
CA GLY A 49 16.53 2.86 7.81
C GLY A 49 16.92 1.70 6.89
N THR A 50 17.58 0.69 7.44
CA THR A 50 18.03 -0.51 6.71
C THR A 50 17.00 -1.62 6.68
N GLU A 51 16.13 -1.69 7.69
CA GLU A 51 15.08 -2.68 7.76
C GLU A 51 13.93 -2.37 6.79
N VAL A 52 13.23 -3.41 6.33
CA VAL A 52 12.16 -3.31 5.31
C VAL A 52 11.09 -2.29 5.70
N TRP A 53 10.64 -2.32 6.96
CA TRP A 53 9.61 -1.41 7.48
C TRP A 53 10.10 0.01 7.72
N GLU A 54 11.41 0.24 7.75
CA GLU A 54 12.03 1.55 7.94
C GLU A 54 12.29 2.28 6.63
N ARG A 55 12.21 1.59 5.49
CA ARG A 55 12.51 2.15 4.15
C ARG A 55 11.70 3.40 3.81
N PHE A 56 10.51 3.52 4.37
CA PHE A 56 9.63 4.67 4.16
C PHE A 56 9.96 5.86 5.05
N GLY A 57 10.84 5.71 6.05
CA GLY A 57 11.05 6.72 7.07
C GLY A 57 9.96 6.67 8.15
N HIS A 58 9.93 7.71 9.02
CA HIS A 58 8.93 7.83 10.08
C HIS A 58 8.64 9.30 10.41
N ASN A 59 7.44 9.61 10.90
CA ASN A 59 7.09 10.89 11.49
C ASN A 59 6.56 10.71 12.91
N ALA A 60 6.91 11.65 13.76
CA ALA A 60 6.36 11.79 15.10
C ALA A 60 6.09 13.28 15.41
N ILE A 61 5.23 13.54 16.41
CA ILE A 61 5.03 14.89 16.94
C ILE A 61 5.73 14.99 18.29
N ALA A 62 6.67 15.91 18.40
CA ALA A 62 7.30 16.23 19.67
C ALA A 62 6.52 17.37 20.37
N ILE A 63 6.25 17.19 21.67
CA ILE A 63 5.73 18.25 22.54
C ILE A 63 6.70 18.42 23.70
N HIS A 64 7.32 19.61 23.79
CA HIS A 64 8.14 20.02 24.91
C HIS A 64 7.32 20.89 25.85
N ASP A 65 7.23 20.48 27.10
CA ASP A 65 6.61 21.25 28.19
C ASP A 65 7.68 22.03 28.95
N ARG A 66 7.70 23.34 28.75
CA ARG A 66 8.66 24.25 29.40
C ARG A 66 8.52 24.32 30.91
N THR A 67 7.37 23.88 31.47
CA THR A 67 7.15 23.87 32.91
C THR A 67 7.90 22.72 33.58
N THR A 68 7.95 21.58 32.94
CA THR A 68 8.56 20.36 33.44
C THR A 68 9.91 20.05 32.80
N ASP A 69 10.29 20.81 31.77
CA ASP A 69 11.48 20.60 30.92
C ASP A 69 11.54 19.17 30.33
N ARG A 70 10.37 18.64 29.93
CA ARG A 70 10.25 17.30 29.34
C ARG A 70 9.75 17.40 27.92
N SER A 71 10.37 16.60 27.04
CA SER A 71 9.94 16.41 25.66
C SER A 71 9.36 15.02 25.46
N ARG A 72 8.10 14.95 25.04
CA ARG A 72 7.40 13.71 24.70
C ARG A 72 7.30 13.57 23.19
N LEU A 73 7.51 12.35 22.70
CA LEU A 73 7.41 12.02 21.29
C LEU A 73 6.17 11.14 21.07
N TYR A 74 5.21 11.65 20.31
CA TYR A 74 3.96 10.95 19.99
C TYR A 74 4.11 10.27 18.64
N ASN A 75 4.06 8.95 18.67
CA ASN A 75 4.24 8.06 17.54
C ASN A 75 2.92 7.42 17.12
N PHE A 76 2.75 7.21 15.81
CA PHE A 76 1.69 6.38 15.25
C PHE A 76 2.32 5.24 14.44
N GLY A 77 1.59 4.14 14.30
CA GLY A 77 2.08 3.02 13.49
C GLY A 77 2.94 2.02 14.27
N ILE A 78 2.87 2.06 15.59
CA ILE A 78 3.56 1.08 16.44
C ILE A 78 2.84 -0.26 16.31
N PHE A 79 3.59 -1.29 15.98
CA PHE A 79 3.10 -2.66 15.86
C PHE A 79 3.93 -3.62 16.72
N ASP A 80 3.36 -4.77 17.01
CA ASP A 80 3.99 -5.81 17.81
C ASP A 80 3.81 -7.15 17.10
N PHE A 81 4.92 -7.85 16.83
CA PHE A 81 4.90 -9.18 16.22
C PHE A 81 4.32 -10.25 17.13
N ASP A 82 4.32 -10.01 18.44
CA ASP A 82 3.77 -10.92 19.45
C ASP A 82 2.25 -10.78 19.65
N GLN A 83 1.59 -9.87 18.92
CA GLN A 83 0.13 -9.78 18.90
C GLN A 83 -0.50 -11.09 18.45
N GLU A 84 -1.58 -11.47 19.11
CA GLU A 84 -2.33 -12.67 18.75
C GLU A 84 -2.75 -12.63 17.28
N ASN A 85 -2.43 -13.69 16.55
CA ASN A 85 -2.72 -13.82 15.11
C ASN A 85 -2.13 -12.70 14.21
N PHE A 86 -1.02 -12.06 14.61
CA PHE A 86 -0.41 -10.96 13.83
C PHE A 86 -0.27 -11.28 12.34
N PHE A 87 0.38 -12.40 11.99
CA PHE A 87 0.58 -12.77 10.57
C PHE A 87 -0.71 -13.07 9.83
N LEU A 88 -1.72 -13.65 10.49
CA LEU A 88 -3.02 -13.91 9.88
C LEU A 88 -3.79 -12.61 9.64
N ASN A 89 -3.78 -11.72 10.61
CA ASN A 89 -4.39 -10.40 10.51
C ASN A 89 -3.69 -9.56 9.43
N PHE A 90 -2.35 -9.60 9.40
CA PHE A 90 -1.56 -8.97 8.34
C PHE A 90 -1.95 -9.52 6.95
N ALA A 91 -2.00 -10.85 6.79
CA ALA A 91 -2.37 -11.49 5.52
C ALA A 91 -3.80 -11.12 5.07
N ARG A 92 -4.72 -10.88 6.01
CA ARG A 92 -6.10 -10.45 5.74
C ARG A 92 -6.26 -8.95 5.52
N GLY A 93 -5.23 -8.13 5.80
CA GLY A 93 -5.33 -6.67 5.78
C GLY A 93 -6.04 -6.09 7.01
N HIS A 94 -6.10 -6.82 8.12
CA HIS A 94 -6.65 -6.39 9.40
C HIS A 94 -5.54 -5.97 10.36
N MET A 95 -4.65 -5.12 9.91
CA MET A 95 -3.51 -4.65 10.70
C MET A 95 -3.98 -3.66 11.77
N MET A 96 -3.93 -4.08 13.04
CA MET A 96 -4.21 -3.20 14.17
C MET A 96 -2.89 -2.69 14.72
N TYR A 97 -2.62 -1.42 14.51
CA TYR A 97 -1.44 -0.70 15.00
C TYR A 97 -1.89 0.34 16.01
N ARG A 98 -0.97 0.86 16.81
CA ARG A 98 -1.31 1.78 17.88
C ARG A 98 -0.53 3.10 17.83
N ALA A 99 -1.10 4.10 18.50
CA ALA A 99 -0.38 5.29 18.92
C ALA A 99 0.36 5.00 20.23
N ALA A 100 1.54 5.59 20.40
CA ALA A 100 2.33 5.52 21.63
C ALA A 100 2.96 6.88 21.94
N VAL A 101 3.40 7.06 23.18
CA VAL A 101 4.13 8.23 23.61
C VAL A 101 5.35 7.79 24.43
N ASP A 102 6.50 8.30 24.05
CA ASP A 102 7.79 7.97 24.64
C ASP A 102 8.53 9.26 25.05
N ASP A 103 9.59 9.13 25.83
CA ASP A 103 10.49 10.26 26.13
C ASP A 103 11.42 10.50 24.95
N ALA A 104 11.44 11.71 24.42
CA ALA A 104 12.27 12.05 23.27
C ALA A 104 13.77 11.86 23.56
N ALA A 105 14.21 12.01 24.81
CA ALA A 105 15.60 11.81 25.20
C ALA A 105 16.03 10.34 25.14
N GLU A 106 15.08 9.40 25.28
CA GLU A 106 15.33 7.97 25.18
C GLU A 106 15.20 7.46 23.73
N GLU A 107 14.25 7.99 22.99
CA GLU A 107 13.92 7.48 21.65
C GLU A 107 14.83 8.04 20.54
N LEU A 108 15.16 9.34 20.53
CA LEU A 108 15.99 9.93 19.49
C LEU A 108 17.39 9.30 19.34
N PRO A 109 18.08 8.85 20.42
CA PRO A 109 19.34 8.14 20.29
C PRO A 109 19.23 6.83 19.50
N ILE A 110 18.12 6.09 19.60
CA ILE A 110 17.90 4.83 18.88
C ILE A 110 18.00 5.05 17.37
N TYR A 111 17.27 6.01 16.83
CA TYR A 111 17.33 6.35 15.41
C TYR A 111 18.70 6.85 14.94
N ARG A 112 19.45 7.55 15.83
CA ARG A 112 20.85 7.94 15.53
C ARG A 112 21.76 6.72 15.44
N GLU A 113 21.59 5.73 16.33
CA GLU A 113 22.36 4.48 16.32
C GLU A 113 22.05 3.66 15.06
N GLU A 114 20.82 3.62 14.61
CA GLU A 114 20.39 3.02 13.33
C GLU A 114 20.98 3.75 12.10
N GLY A 115 21.60 4.93 12.29
CA GLY A 115 22.20 5.70 11.21
C GLY A 115 21.21 6.47 10.36
N ARG A 116 20.01 6.66 10.85
CA ARG A 116 18.95 7.45 10.20
C ARG A 116 19.17 8.93 10.48
N TRP A 117 18.92 9.76 9.48
CA TRP A 117 18.91 11.18 9.73
C TRP A 117 17.64 11.61 10.47
N ILE A 118 17.75 12.69 11.22
CA ILE A 118 16.64 13.26 12.00
C ILE A 118 16.54 14.73 11.68
N VAL A 119 15.35 15.17 11.30
CA VAL A 119 15.03 16.60 11.11
C VAL A 119 13.89 16.97 12.05
N GLU A 120 14.07 18.06 12.76
CA GLU A 120 13.08 18.71 13.60
C GLU A 120 12.59 19.99 12.93
N GLN A 121 11.25 20.13 12.82
CA GLN A 121 10.60 21.33 12.33
C GLN A 121 9.75 21.93 13.45
N ASP A 122 10.23 23.02 14.04
CA ASP A 122 9.47 23.76 15.06
C ASP A 122 8.23 24.39 14.44
N LEU A 123 7.07 24.12 15.02
CA LEU A 123 5.79 24.56 14.49
C LEU A 123 5.32 25.84 15.15
N ASN A 124 5.06 26.84 14.34
CA ASN A 124 4.54 28.14 14.75
C ASN A 124 3.02 28.06 15.02
N LEU A 125 2.65 27.32 16.06
CA LEU A 125 1.26 27.17 16.50
C LEU A 125 0.90 28.19 17.58
N GLU A 126 -0.34 28.66 17.59
CA GLU A 126 -0.87 29.47 18.67
C GLU A 126 -1.08 28.66 19.95
N PRO A 127 -1.08 29.29 21.15
CA PRO A 127 -1.29 28.56 22.39
C PRO A 127 -2.56 27.68 22.37
N ALA A 128 -3.66 28.16 21.81
CA ALA A 128 -4.90 27.39 21.68
C ALA A 128 -4.74 26.17 20.76
N GLN A 129 -3.99 26.31 19.66
CA GLN A 129 -3.70 25.22 18.72
C GLN A 129 -2.78 24.16 19.36
N ARG A 130 -1.77 24.58 20.13
CA ARG A 130 -0.88 23.67 20.88
C ARG A 130 -1.66 22.90 21.94
N ALA A 131 -2.53 23.58 22.69
CA ALA A 131 -3.41 22.92 23.67
C ALA A 131 -4.35 21.91 23.01
N LYS A 132 -5.00 22.28 21.91
CA LYS A 132 -5.90 21.41 21.12
C LYS A 132 -5.19 20.15 20.65
N LEU A 133 -3.95 20.30 20.10
CA LEU A 133 -3.15 19.19 19.66
C LEU A 133 -2.71 18.28 20.80
N ALA A 134 -2.23 18.85 21.90
CA ALA A 134 -1.82 18.09 23.09
C ALA A 134 -2.97 17.27 23.69
N VAL A 135 -4.17 17.87 23.78
CA VAL A 135 -5.39 17.16 24.23
C VAL A 135 -5.70 15.99 23.31
N TYR A 136 -5.67 16.19 21.99
CA TYR A 136 -5.93 15.17 21.00
C TYR A 136 -4.91 14.02 21.07
N LEU A 137 -3.61 14.33 21.14
CA LEU A 137 -2.54 13.34 21.23
C LEU A 137 -2.61 12.53 22.52
N ASN A 138 -2.81 13.20 23.67
CA ASN A 138 -3.00 12.53 24.95
C ASN A 138 -4.23 11.61 24.96
N TRP A 139 -5.29 11.97 24.26
CA TRP A 139 -6.48 11.12 24.10
C TRP A 139 -6.15 9.89 23.23
N ASN A 140 -5.41 10.06 22.13
CA ASN A 140 -5.07 8.97 21.20
C ASN A 140 -4.15 7.91 21.82
N VAL A 141 -3.27 8.26 22.76
CA VAL A 141 -2.34 7.30 23.38
C VAL A 141 -2.93 6.55 24.57
N ARG A 142 -4.17 6.84 24.97
CA ARG A 142 -4.86 6.07 26.00
C ARG A 142 -5.11 4.65 25.51
N PRO A 143 -4.99 3.62 26.36
CA PRO A 143 -5.16 2.22 25.96
C PRO A 143 -6.44 1.96 25.15
N GLU A 144 -7.57 2.58 25.56
CA GLU A 144 -8.87 2.44 24.93
C GLU A 144 -9.01 3.13 23.57
N ASN A 145 -8.09 4.05 23.22
CA ASN A 145 -8.14 4.85 22.00
C ASN A 145 -6.92 4.67 21.09
N SER A 146 -5.88 3.97 21.58
CA SER A 146 -4.59 3.93 20.90
C SER A 146 -4.60 3.08 19.64
N GLU A 147 -5.42 2.02 19.62
CA GLU A 147 -5.47 1.11 18.48
C GLU A 147 -6.26 1.70 17.31
N TYR A 148 -5.73 1.51 16.11
CA TYR A 148 -6.40 1.88 14.88
C TYR A 148 -6.05 0.93 13.75
N ARG A 149 -6.94 0.85 12.76
CA ARG A 149 -6.68 0.06 11.56
C ARG A 149 -5.65 0.79 10.70
N TYR A 150 -4.50 0.16 10.56
CA TYR A 150 -3.41 0.67 9.73
C TYR A 150 -3.68 0.39 8.24
N ASP A 151 -3.35 1.34 7.39
CA ASP A 151 -3.29 1.18 5.95
C ASP A 151 -2.02 1.85 5.43
N TYR A 152 -1.31 1.17 4.54
CA TYR A 152 0.01 1.58 4.05
C TYR A 152 0.03 2.99 3.47
N PHE A 153 -1.06 3.43 2.84
CA PHE A 153 -1.15 4.66 2.07
C PHE A 153 -2.05 5.72 2.71
N THR A 154 -3.09 5.30 3.42
CA THR A 154 -4.15 6.21 3.87
C THR A 154 -4.25 6.34 5.38
N ALA A 155 -3.66 5.41 6.16
CA ALA A 155 -3.70 5.42 7.63
C ALA A 155 -2.39 4.89 8.23
N ASN A 156 -1.25 5.53 7.91
CA ASN A 156 0.08 5.17 8.41
C ASN A 156 0.62 6.21 9.41
N CYS A 157 1.87 6.07 9.85
CA CYS A 157 2.50 7.01 10.79
C CYS A 157 2.46 8.45 10.29
N SER A 158 2.79 8.68 9.02
CA SER A 158 2.85 10.01 8.44
C SER A 158 1.47 10.64 8.25
N THR A 159 0.50 9.89 7.70
CA THR A 159 -0.86 10.41 7.49
C THR A 159 -1.58 10.72 8.80
N ARG A 160 -1.33 9.93 9.86
CA ARG A 160 -1.88 10.21 11.20
C ARG A 160 -1.28 11.47 11.81
N VAL A 161 0.02 11.68 11.66
CA VAL A 161 0.70 12.92 12.06
C VAL A 161 0.16 14.10 11.27
N ARG A 162 0.06 13.99 9.94
CA ARG A 162 -0.54 15.01 9.06
C ARG A 162 -1.94 15.41 9.52
N ASP A 163 -2.80 14.41 9.76
CA ASP A 163 -4.20 14.62 10.13
C ASP A 163 -4.31 15.30 11.52
N ALA A 164 -3.43 14.95 12.46
CA ALA A 164 -3.37 15.59 13.78
C ALA A 164 -2.93 17.06 13.67
N LEU A 165 -1.93 17.34 12.85
CA LEU A 165 -1.47 18.71 12.60
C LEU A 165 -2.52 19.52 11.86
N ASP A 166 -3.17 18.97 10.86
CA ASP A 166 -4.24 19.63 10.11
C ASP A 166 -5.44 19.99 11.01
N MET A 167 -5.82 19.08 11.90
CA MET A 167 -6.85 19.33 12.92
C MET A 167 -6.44 20.48 13.84
N ALA A 168 -5.18 20.58 14.25
CA ALA A 168 -4.70 21.64 15.12
C ALA A 168 -4.77 23.04 14.46
N VAL A 169 -4.53 23.10 13.14
CA VAL A 169 -4.56 24.35 12.36
C VAL A 169 -5.86 24.53 11.56
N ASP A 170 -6.95 23.90 12.01
CA ASP A 170 -8.33 24.04 11.48
C ASP A 170 -8.44 23.81 9.96
N GLY A 171 -7.69 22.81 9.45
CA GLY A 171 -7.75 22.38 8.05
C GLY A 171 -6.84 23.15 7.09
N ALA A 172 -5.96 24.01 7.59
CA ALA A 172 -5.08 24.84 6.76
C ALA A 172 -4.08 24.03 5.93
N ILE A 173 -3.62 22.88 6.44
CA ILE A 173 -2.69 21.99 5.70
C ILE A 173 -3.43 21.40 4.52
N ARG A 174 -4.60 20.83 4.75
CA ARG A 174 -5.40 20.20 3.70
C ARG A 174 -5.77 21.19 2.60
N GLN A 175 -6.23 22.37 2.95
CA GLN A 175 -6.59 23.40 1.98
C GLN A 175 -5.47 23.74 1.01
N GLN A 176 -4.22 23.76 1.48
CA GLN A 176 -3.05 24.11 0.68
C GLN A 176 -2.41 22.93 -0.05
N THR A 177 -2.78 21.68 0.28
CA THR A 177 -2.15 20.47 -0.26
C THR A 177 -3.07 19.59 -1.12
N ILE A 178 -4.33 19.93 -1.32
CA ILE A 178 -5.27 19.17 -2.17
C ILE A 178 -5.02 19.32 -3.67
N SER A 179 -4.13 20.21 -4.09
CA SER A 179 -3.74 20.34 -5.50
C SER A 179 -2.87 19.16 -5.97
N PRO A 180 -2.86 18.83 -7.26
CA PRO A 180 -2.00 17.78 -7.81
C PRO A 180 -0.53 18.01 -7.49
N SER A 181 0.17 16.95 -7.05
CA SER A 181 1.59 16.98 -6.74
C SER A 181 2.45 16.85 -8.01
N ARG A 182 3.71 16.43 -7.88
CA ARG A 182 4.69 16.21 -8.94
C ARG A 182 4.35 15.08 -9.95
N GLY A 183 3.16 14.49 -9.86
CA GLY A 183 2.67 13.46 -10.78
C GLY A 183 3.04 12.03 -10.38
N PHE A 184 3.55 11.83 -9.17
CA PHE A 184 3.80 10.51 -8.62
C PHE A 184 2.50 9.79 -8.23
N THR A 185 2.61 8.49 -8.05
CA THR A 185 1.55 7.59 -7.60
C THR A 185 2.02 6.84 -6.36
N TYR A 186 1.11 6.21 -5.63
CA TYR A 186 1.49 5.36 -4.49
C TYR A 186 2.47 4.26 -4.92
N ARG A 187 2.24 3.63 -6.09
CA ARG A 187 3.18 2.63 -6.65
C ARG A 187 4.56 3.22 -6.86
N MET A 188 4.67 4.38 -7.49
CA MET A 188 5.97 4.99 -7.80
C MET A 188 6.76 5.25 -6.52
N ASP A 189 6.13 5.85 -5.50
CA ASP A 189 6.80 6.09 -4.22
C ASP A 189 7.15 4.78 -3.48
N ALA A 190 6.24 3.80 -3.47
CA ALA A 190 6.50 2.52 -2.86
C ALA A 190 7.68 1.80 -3.51
N LEU A 191 7.73 1.74 -4.84
CA LEU A 191 8.80 1.05 -5.57
C LEU A 191 10.16 1.77 -5.45
N ARG A 192 10.19 3.12 -5.43
CA ARG A 192 11.46 3.84 -5.25
C ARG A 192 12.06 3.64 -3.87
N LEU A 193 11.22 3.64 -2.83
CA LEU A 193 11.65 3.47 -1.44
C LEU A 193 12.06 2.03 -1.15
N MET A 194 11.34 1.05 -1.72
CA MET A 194 11.65 -0.38 -1.59
C MET A 194 12.75 -0.86 -2.54
N ARG A 195 13.30 -0.01 -3.40
CA ARG A 195 14.29 -0.39 -4.43
C ARG A 195 15.49 -1.20 -3.93
N PRO A 196 16.06 -0.98 -2.74
CA PRO A 196 17.13 -1.81 -2.20
C PRO A 196 16.73 -3.28 -2.04
N GLU A 197 15.45 -3.54 -1.76
CA GLU A 197 14.88 -4.87 -1.56
C GLU A 197 14.28 -5.42 -2.86
N THR A 198 15.11 -5.80 -3.82
CA THR A 198 14.69 -6.11 -5.20
C THR A 198 13.54 -7.12 -5.28
N LEU A 199 13.58 -8.23 -4.51
CA LEU A 199 12.52 -9.24 -4.56
C LEU A 199 11.18 -8.71 -4.02
N LEU A 200 11.23 -7.94 -2.94
CA LEU A 200 10.04 -7.29 -2.37
C LEU A 200 9.50 -6.21 -3.31
N THR A 201 10.38 -5.44 -3.96
CA THR A 201 9.98 -4.46 -4.97
C THR A 201 9.23 -5.12 -6.14
N ILE A 202 9.74 -6.25 -6.66
CA ILE A 202 9.08 -7.03 -7.72
C ILE A 202 7.73 -7.59 -7.22
N GLY A 203 7.70 -8.16 -6.01
CA GLY A 203 6.47 -8.68 -5.40
C GLY A 203 5.43 -7.59 -5.17
N MET A 204 5.85 -6.43 -4.69
CA MET A 204 5.00 -5.26 -4.49
C MET A 204 4.44 -4.75 -5.83
N ASP A 205 5.28 -4.64 -6.86
CA ASP A 205 4.84 -4.23 -8.19
C ASP A 205 3.82 -5.20 -8.80
N ALA A 206 4.00 -6.51 -8.59
CA ALA A 206 3.02 -7.51 -8.98
C ALA A 206 1.70 -7.42 -8.19
N GLY A 207 1.81 -7.17 -6.88
CA GLY A 207 0.68 -7.21 -5.94
C GLY A 207 -0.19 -5.97 -5.92
N LEU A 208 0.35 -4.79 -6.22
CA LEU A 208 -0.41 -3.54 -6.24
C LEU A 208 -1.38 -3.48 -7.42
N GLY A 209 -2.63 -3.13 -7.14
CA GLY A 209 -3.69 -2.92 -8.13
C GLY A 209 -3.80 -1.47 -8.60
N PRO A 210 -4.86 -1.13 -9.37
CA PRO A 210 -5.05 0.20 -9.97
C PRO A 210 -5.17 1.34 -8.95
N PHE A 211 -5.62 1.05 -7.72
CA PHE A 211 -5.67 2.04 -6.65
C PHE A 211 -4.32 2.72 -6.42
N ALA A 212 -3.23 1.93 -6.51
CA ALA A 212 -1.88 2.44 -6.28
C ALA A 212 -1.35 3.31 -7.44
N ASP A 213 -2.03 3.35 -8.58
CA ASP A 213 -1.62 4.10 -9.77
C ASP A 213 -2.35 5.43 -9.94
N ARG A 214 -3.21 5.81 -8.99
CA ARG A 214 -3.83 7.13 -9.01
C ARG A 214 -2.77 8.21 -8.78
N ARG A 215 -2.90 9.31 -9.52
CA ARG A 215 -2.05 10.49 -9.31
C ARG A 215 -2.36 11.12 -7.96
N LEU A 216 -1.32 11.43 -7.21
CA LEU A 216 -1.43 11.96 -5.87
C LEU A 216 -1.57 13.49 -5.88
N THR A 217 -2.29 13.99 -4.89
CA THR A 217 -2.18 15.38 -4.44
C THR A 217 -1.00 15.50 -3.47
N TYR A 218 -0.56 16.70 -3.14
CA TYR A 218 0.44 16.89 -2.05
C TYR A 218 -0.07 16.33 -0.71
N TRP A 219 -1.39 16.38 -0.48
CA TRP A 219 -2.04 15.74 0.65
C TRP A 219 -1.85 14.22 0.64
N ASP A 220 -2.15 13.57 -0.47
CA ASP A 220 -1.99 12.12 -0.59
C ASP A 220 -0.51 11.70 -0.52
N GLU A 221 0.40 12.45 -1.15
CA GLU A 221 1.84 12.18 -1.17
C GLU A 221 2.48 12.25 0.22
N SER A 222 1.85 12.98 1.15
CA SER A 222 2.23 13.05 2.55
C SER A 222 2.07 11.71 3.31
N PHE A 223 1.71 10.60 2.64
CA PHE A 223 1.86 9.28 3.23
C PHE A 223 3.34 8.88 3.39
N VAL A 224 4.22 9.50 2.63
CA VAL A 224 5.68 9.37 2.78
C VAL A 224 6.16 10.42 3.78
N PRO A 225 6.82 10.02 4.88
CA PRO A 225 7.29 10.94 5.92
C PRO A 225 8.14 12.09 5.40
N MET A 226 9.05 11.84 4.48
CA MET A 226 9.90 12.87 3.89
C MET A 226 9.11 13.87 3.04
N GLU A 227 8.04 13.43 2.40
CA GLU A 227 7.18 14.31 1.61
C GLU A 227 6.29 15.16 2.53
N LEU A 228 5.77 14.60 3.63
CA LEU A 228 5.09 15.41 4.65
C LEU A 228 6.00 16.52 5.16
N MET A 229 7.25 16.20 5.53
CA MET A 229 8.26 17.19 5.96
C MET A 229 8.45 18.30 4.92
N ARG A 230 8.52 17.94 3.61
CA ARG A 230 8.69 18.93 2.54
C ARG A 230 7.47 19.83 2.40
N HIS A 231 6.27 19.24 2.43
CA HIS A 231 5.05 20.01 2.21
C HIS A 231 4.75 20.93 3.37
N ILE A 232 4.98 20.51 4.62
CA ILE A 232 4.77 21.34 5.81
C ILE A 232 5.60 22.64 5.80
N ARG A 233 6.78 22.66 5.16
CA ARG A 233 7.60 23.89 4.99
C ARG A 233 6.89 25.01 4.25
N GLU A 234 6.05 24.64 3.28
CA GLU A 234 5.37 25.59 2.39
C GLU A 234 4.01 26.04 2.96
N ILE A 235 3.56 25.45 4.06
CA ILE A 235 2.27 25.75 4.65
C ILE A 235 2.30 27.05 5.44
N HIS A 236 1.25 27.83 5.28
CA HIS A 236 1.00 29.04 6.02
C HIS A 236 -0.28 28.91 6.84
N ARG A 237 -0.28 29.37 8.06
CA ARG A 237 -1.48 29.56 8.88
C ARG A 237 -1.84 31.03 8.95
N VAL A 238 -3.07 31.33 9.25
CA VAL A 238 -3.51 32.71 9.55
C VAL A 238 -3.22 33.00 11.02
N ASP A 239 -2.46 34.04 11.27
CA ASP A 239 -2.22 34.55 12.63
C ASP A 239 -3.50 35.21 13.18
N ALA A 240 -3.95 34.78 14.35
CA ALA A 240 -5.22 35.23 14.91
C ALA A 240 -5.25 36.72 15.32
N VAL A 241 -4.09 37.31 15.60
CA VAL A 241 -3.98 38.71 16.01
C VAL A 241 -3.91 39.66 14.82
N THR A 242 -3.08 39.28 13.83
CA THR A 242 -2.79 40.16 12.68
C THR A 242 -3.66 39.86 11.46
N GLY A 243 -4.32 38.68 11.41
CA GLY A 243 -5.04 38.20 10.24
C GLY A 243 -4.15 37.89 9.03
N LYS A 244 -2.82 37.90 9.18
CA LYS A 244 -1.88 37.68 8.07
C LYS A 244 -1.41 36.23 8.01
N PRO A 245 -1.08 35.73 6.80
CA PRO A 245 -0.45 34.43 6.67
C PRO A 245 0.96 34.46 7.26
N VAL A 246 1.27 33.48 8.10
CA VAL A 246 2.59 33.24 8.69
C VAL A 246 3.02 31.80 8.41
N PRO A 247 4.32 31.51 8.18
CA PRO A 247 4.79 30.16 7.96
C PRO A 247 4.44 29.24 9.13
N LEU A 248 4.00 28.01 8.83
CA LEU A 248 3.72 27.00 9.85
C LEU A 248 5.02 26.48 10.49
N VAL A 249 6.10 26.36 9.73
CA VAL A 249 7.43 26.02 10.23
C VAL A 249 8.19 27.30 10.55
N SER A 250 8.57 27.49 11.82
CA SER A 250 9.33 28.63 12.27
C SER A 250 10.84 28.42 12.17
N ARG A 251 11.28 27.18 12.39
CA ARG A 251 12.70 26.77 12.31
C ARG A 251 12.80 25.33 11.92
N GLU A 252 13.83 24.98 11.18
CA GLU A 252 14.17 23.60 10.86
C GLU A 252 15.61 23.31 11.29
N THR A 253 15.81 22.20 12.00
CA THR A 253 17.09 21.79 12.54
C THR A 253 17.39 20.35 12.20
N ARG A 254 18.59 20.09 11.69
CA ARG A 254 19.09 18.72 11.47
C ARG A 254 19.69 18.21 12.77
N LEU A 255 19.05 17.24 13.41
CA LEU A 255 19.49 16.67 14.69
C LEU A 255 20.48 15.50 14.52
N ALA A 256 20.44 14.81 13.38
CA ALA A 256 21.36 13.73 13.04
C ALA A 256 21.56 13.62 11.53
N GLU A 257 22.78 13.28 11.12
CA GLU A 257 23.13 13.04 9.73
C GLU A 257 22.88 11.59 9.32
N ALA A 258 22.64 11.36 8.00
CA ALA A 258 22.45 10.04 7.45
C ALA A 258 23.76 9.24 7.42
N ARG A 259 23.68 7.97 7.85
CA ARG A 259 24.68 6.93 7.54
C ARG A 259 24.10 5.85 6.63
N VAL A 260 22.78 5.86 6.43
CA VAL A 260 22.06 5.04 5.46
C VAL A 260 21.95 5.80 4.14
N ALA A 261 22.09 5.11 3.02
CA ALA A 261 22.00 5.73 1.70
C ALA A 261 20.60 6.31 1.46
N GLU A 262 20.56 7.52 0.93
CA GLU A 262 19.31 8.19 0.58
C GLU A 262 18.57 7.42 -0.53
N PRO A 263 17.24 7.36 -0.50
CA PRO A 263 16.45 6.77 -1.55
C PRO A 263 16.66 7.49 -2.88
N GLN A 264 16.60 6.75 -3.96
CA GLN A 264 16.62 7.38 -5.27
C GLN A 264 15.34 8.15 -5.52
N GLU A 265 15.42 9.19 -6.36
CA GLU A 265 14.30 10.07 -6.65
C GLU A 265 13.18 9.37 -7.42
N TYR A 266 13.53 8.42 -8.32
CA TYR A 266 12.59 7.71 -9.18
C TYR A 266 12.58 6.21 -8.94
N PRO A 267 11.43 5.54 -9.20
CA PRO A 267 11.35 4.08 -9.17
C PRO A 267 12.27 3.45 -10.21
N PRO A 268 12.63 2.15 -10.07
CA PRO A 268 13.45 1.47 -11.06
C PRO A 268 12.69 1.33 -12.39
N ASP A 269 13.32 1.73 -13.49
CA ASP A 269 12.80 1.46 -14.83
C ASP A 269 13.42 0.15 -15.38
N TRP A 270 12.64 -0.92 -15.29
CA TRP A 270 13.03 -2.25 -15.78
C TRP A 270 12.33 -2.65 -17.08
N PHE A 271 11.56 -1.76 -17.70
CA PHE A 271 10.73 -2.08 -18.86
C PHE A 271 11.53 -2.73 -20.00
N TRP A 272 12.62 -2.11 -20.46
CA TRP A 272 13.41 -2.64 -21.57
C TRP A 272 14.11 -3.96 -21.24
N ARG A 273 14.54 -4.12 -19.99
CA ARG A 273 15.11 -5.39 -19.52
C ARG A 273 14.07 -6.50 -19.51
N ALA A 274 12.87 -6.21 -19.03
CA ALA A 274 11.74 -7.14 -19.03
C ALA A 274 11.34 -7.54 -20.45
N LEU A 275 11.21 -6.56 -21.37
CA LEU A 275 10.86 -6.82 -22.75
C LEU A 275 11.89 -7.70 -23.47
N LEU A 276 13.16 -7.36 -23.34
CA LEU A 276 14.24 -8.18 -23.93
C LEU A 276 14.22 -9.59 -23.34
N THR A 277 14.10 -9.72 -22.02
CA THR A 277 14.04 -11.03 -21.35
C THR A 277 12.82 -11.84 -21.84
N GLY A 278 11.64 -11.22 -21.91
CA GLY A 278 10.43 -11.86 -22.41
C GLY A 278 10.58 -12.35 -23.86
N ILE A 279 11.12 -11.50 -24.75
CA ILE A 279 11.35 -11.85 -26.16
C ILE A 279 12.36 -13.01 -26.27
N VAL A 280 13.49 -12.94 -25.56
CA VAL A 280 14.52 -13.99 -25.57
C VAL A 280 13.95 -15.32 -25.07
N LEU A 281 13.25 -15.30 -23.93
CA LEU A 281 12.64 -16.52 -23.39
C LEU A 281 11.55 -17.07 -24.32
N GLY A 282 10.70 -16.23 -24.89
CA GLY A 282 9.71 -16.65 -25.90
C GLY A 282 10.36 -17.28 -27.14
N ALA A 283 11.45 -16.67 -27.66
CA ALA A 283 12.20 -17.20 -28.78
C ALA A 283 12.89 -18.54 -28.44
N VAL A 284 13.47 -18.66 -27.25
CA VAL A 284 14.06 -19.91 -26.75
C VAL A 284 13.02 -21.04 -26.69
N LEU A 285 11.81 -20.73 -26.18
CA LEU A 285 10.70 -21.70 -26.13
C LEU A 285 10.31 -22.19 -27.53
N VAL A 286 10.22 -21.29 -28.50
CA VAL A 286 9.96 -21.62 -29.90
C VAL A 286 11.11 -22.46 -30.48
N GLY A 287 12.36 -22.12 -30.20
CA GLY A 287 13.56 -22.87 -30.61
C GLY A 287 13.55 -24.30 -30.04
N LEU A 288 13.31 -24.43 -28.74
CA LEU A 288 13.24 -25.76 -28.09
C LEU A 288 12.08 -26.59 -28.66
N ALA A 289 10.95 -25.97 -28.96
CA ALA A 289 9.83 -26.68 -29.60
C ALA A 289 10.15 -27.17 -30.99
N ARG A 290 10.87 -26.39 -31.82
CA ARG A 290 11.39 -26.85 -33.14
C ARG A 290 12.34 -28.00 -33.01
N MET A 291 13.17 -28.03 -31.95
CA MET A 291 14.12 -29.10 -31.67
C MET A 291 13.53 -30.28 -30.89
N SER A 292 12.19 -30.42 -30.88
CA SER A 292 11.47 -31.41 -30.05
C SER A 292 11.78 -32.87 -30.37
N GLN A 293 12.46 -33.17 -31.48
CA GLN A 293 13.01 -34.51 -31.76
C GLN A 293 14.15 -34.85 -30.79
N ARG A 294 14.92 -33.88 -30.30
CA ARG A 294 16.01 -34.08 -29.36
C ARG A 294 15.47 -34.22 -27.92
N ARG A 295 15.91 -35.27 -27.20
CA ARG A 295 15.45 -35.55 -25.83
C ARG A 295 15.71 -34.40 -24.88
N TRP A 296 16.90 -33.79 -24.94
CA TRP A 296 17.24 -32.68 -24.06
C TRP A 296 16.36 -31.44 -24.29
N ALA A 297 16.04 -31.12 -25.56
CA ALA A 297 15.21 -29.94 -25.87
C ALA A 297 13.75 -30.14 -25.37
N ARG A 298 13.24 -31.38 -25.50
CA ARG A 298 11.92 -31.70 -24.90
C ARG A 298 11.93 -31.57 -23.40
N ALA A 299 12.96 -32.12 -22.74
CA ALA A 299 13.07 -32.05 -21.30
C ALA A 299 13.19 -30.58 -20.81
N ALA A 300 14.08 -29.80 -21.43
CA ALA A 300 14.27 -28.39 -21.11
C ALA A 300 12.97 -27.59 -21.28
N PHE A 301 12.28 -27.74 -22.41
CA PHE A 301 11.00 -27.08 -22.66
C PHE A 301 9.94 -27.50 -21.62
N ALA A 302 9.73 -28.80 -21.41
CA ALA A 302 8.72 -29.32 -20.52
C ALA A 302 8.96 -28.91 -19.07
N SER A 303 10.21 -28.94 -18.60
CA SER A 303 10.56 -28.50 -17.24
C SER A 303 10.29 -27.03 -17.06
N PHE A 304 10.78 -26.19 -17.99
CA PHE A 304 10.53 -24.74 -17.91
C PHE A 304 9.02 -24.42 -17.96
N ALA A 305 8.29 -25.02 -18.90
CA ALA A 305 6.85 -24.81 -19.07
C ALA A 305 6.04 -25.27 -17.83
N THR A 306 6.45 -26.37 -17.19
CA THR A 306 5.83 -26.86 -15.96
C THR A 306 6.07 -25.90 -14.80
N ILE A 307 7.32 -25.47 -14.57
CA ILE A 307 7.68 -24.54 -13.52
C ILE A 307 6.94 -23.19 -13.73
N ALA A 308 7.00 -22.67 -14.97
CA ALA A 308 6.30 -21.42 -15.30
C ALA A 308 4.78 -21.54 -15.06
N ALA A 309 4.14 -22.64 -15.49
CA ALA A 309 2.72 -22.84 -15.27
C ALA A 309 2.36 -22.82 -13.77
N VAL A 310 3.16 -23.47 -12.93
CA VAL A 310 2.94 -23.49 -11.47
C VAL A 310 3.14 -22.09 -10.88
N VAL A 311 4.27 -21.45 -11.18
CA VAL A 311 4.62 -20.14 -10.62
C VAL A 311 3.58 -19.07 -11.02
N LEU A 312 3.23 -19.00 -12.31
CA LEU A 312 2.25 -18.02 -12.80
C LEU A 312 0.88 -18.26 -12.21
N SER A 313 0.45 -19.53 -12.12
CA SER A 313 -0.85 -19.82 -11.54
C SER A 313 -0.91 -19.56 -10.03
N VAL A 314 0.13 -19.91 -9.29
CA VAL A 314 0.20 -19.60 -7.85
C VAL A 314 0.14 -18.10 -7.63
N ALA A 315 0.92 -17.33 -8.39
CA ALA A 315 0.88 -15.86 -8.33
C ALA A 315 -0.53 -15.32 -8.64
N GLY A 316 -1.18 -15.83 -9.70
CA GLY A 316 -2.54 -15.43 -10.06
C GLY A 316 -3.57 -15.80 -9.00
N LEU A 317 -3.46 -16.98 -8.38
CA LEU A 317 -4.32 -17.38 -7.25
C LEU A 317 -4.11 -16.49 -6.03
N VAL A 318 -2.87 -16.08 -5.74
CA VAL A 318 -2.57 -15.11 -4.68
C VAL A 318 -3.23 -13.77 -4.98
N LEU A 319 -3.14 -13.26 -6.22
CA LEU A 319 -3.79 -12.01 -6.61
C LEU A 319 -5.33 -12.10 -6.49
N LEU A 320 -5.93 -13.24 -6.86
CA LEU A 320 -7.37 -13.48 -6.63
C LEU A 320 -7.70 -13.52 -5.14
N ALA A 321 -6.88 -14.18 -4.33
CA ALA A 321 -7.07 -14.22 -2.88
C ALA A 321 -6.96 -12.81 -2.26
N LEU A 322 -5.98 -12.01 -2.66
CA LEU A 322 -5.85 -10.61 -2.23
C LEU A 322 -7.10 -9.79 -2.59
N TRP A 323 -7.70 -10.04 -3.74
CA TRP A 323 -8.90 -9.31 -4.15
C TRP A 323 -10.17 -9.75 -3.44
N PHE A 324 -10.40 -11.08 -3.30
CA PHE A 324 -11.68 -11.60 -2.84
C PHE A 324 -11.71 -12.00 -1.36
N LEU A 325 -10.54 -12.23 -0.75
CA LEU A 325 -10.43 -12.79 0.60
C LEU A 325 -9.72 -11.86 1.60
N THR A 326 -9.28 -10.68 1.16
CA THR A 326 -8.55 -9.75 2.03
C THR A 326 -9.05 -8.31 1.91
N ASP A 327 -8.71 -7.49 2.89
CA ASP A 327 -9.00 -6.06 2.91
C ASP A 327 -7.82 -5.20 2.44
N HIS A 328 -6.87 -5.78 1.72
CA HIS A 328 -5.79 -5.04 1.06
C HIS A 328 -6.33 -4.27 -0.16
N VAL A 329 -7.03 -3.16 0.08
CA VAL A 329 -7.69 -2.36 -0.97
C VAL A 329 -6.73 -1.97 -2.09
N SER A 330 -5.47 -1.70 -1.75
CA SER A 330 -4.41 -1.35 -2.70
C SER A 330 -4.04 -2.48 -3.69
N ALA A 331 -4.42 -3.73 -3.39
CA ALA A 331 -4.19 -4.89 -4.25
C ALA A 331 -5.43 -5.31 -5.06
N TRP A 332 -6.61 -4.72 -4.78
CA TRP A 332 -7.86 -5.12 -5.42
C TRP A 332 -7.90 -4.79 -6.91
N ARG A 333 -8.68 -5.58 -7.66
CA ARG A 333 -8.88 -5.41 -9.13
C ARG A 333 -7.58 -5.42 -9.92
N ASN A 334 -6.58 -6.17 -9.43
CA ASN A 334 -5.27 -6.22 -10.02
C ASN A 334 -5.29 -6.83 -11.42
N GLU A 335 -4.95 -6.05 -12.42
CA GLU A 335 -4.96 -6.45 -13.83
C GLU A 335 -3.86 -7.48 -14.17
N ASN A 336 -2.87 -7.63 -13.30
CA ASN A 336 -1.84 -8.66 -13.45
C ASN A 336 -2.42 -10.09 -13.42
N ILE A 337 -3.65 -10.28 -12.96
CA ILE A 337 -4.38 -11.56 -13.06
C ILE A 337 -4.48 -12.03 -14.52
N LEU A 338 -4.56 -11.11 -15.48
CA LEU A 338 -4.58 -11.43 -16.91
C LEU A 338 -3.24 -11.94 -17.44
N LEU A 339 -2.16 -11.73 -16.69
CA LEU A 339 -0.78 -12.10 -17.03
C LEU A 339 -0.31 -13.29 -16.19
N PHE A 340 -0.63 -13.32 -14.91
CA PHE A 340 -0.45 -14.42 -13.98
C PHE A 340 -1.73 -15.28 -13.96
N ASP A 341 -1.99 -15.96 -15.07
CA ASP A 341 -3.27 -16.63 -15.28
C ASP A 341 -3.33 -17.98 -14.56
N PRO A 342 -4.24 -18.18 -13.59
CA PRO A 342 -4.43 -19.48 -12.92
C PRO A 342 -4.74 -20.63 -13.86
N MET A 343 -5.30 -20.37 -15.04
CA MET A 343 -5.59 -21.41 -16.05
C MET A 343 -4.34 -22.06 -16.60
N CYS A 344 -3.12 -21.49 -16.38
CA CYS A 344 -1.87 -22.14 -16.74
C CYS A 344 -1.71 -23.53 -16.10
N LEU A 345 -2.33 -23.79 -14.92
CA LEU A 345 -2.35 -25.14 -14.32
C LEU A 345 -3.03 -26.18 -15.21
N LEU A 346 -4.04 -25.79 -15.97
CA LEU A 346 -4.74 -26.68 -16.88
C LEU A 346 -3.89 -27.13 -18.08
N LEU A 347 -2.75 -26.46 -18.31
CA LEU A 347 -1.76 -26.85 -19.31
C LEU A 347 -0.77 -27.90 -18.80
N LEU A 348 -0.67 -28.19 -17.51
CA LEU A 348 0.26 -29.17 -16.94
C LEU A 348 0.20 -30.56 -17.62
N PRO A 349 -1.00 -31.14 -17.92
CA PRO A 349 -1.05 -32.40 -18.62
C PRO A 349 -0.40 -32.36 -20.03
N ALA A 350 -0.45 -31.20 -20.71
CA ALA A 350 0.22 -31.01 -21.99
C ALA A 350 1.74 -30.95 -21.82
N TRP A 351 2.22 -30.23 -20.79
CA TRP A 351 3.64 -30.13 -20.48
C TRP A 351 4.26 -31.47 -20.06
N PHE A 352 3.58 -32.28 -19.24
CA PHE A 352 4.00 -33.63 -18.89
C PHE A 352 4.03 -34.58 -20.12
N ARG A 353 3.08 -34.45 -21.04
CA ARG A 353 3.10 -35.22 -22.29
C ARG A 353 4.25 -34.80 -23.21
N TRP A 354 4.73 -33.56 -23.06
CA TRP A 354 5.84 -33.03 -23.88
C TRP A 354 7.15 -33.79 -23.68
N PHE A 355 7.41 -34.42 -22.55
CA PHE A 355 8.57 -35.29 -22.35
C PHE A 355 8.60 -36.47 -23.29
N ARG A 356 7.46 -36.89 -23.84
CA ARG A 356 7.36 -38.06 -24.75
C ARG A 356 7.38 -37.60 -26.21
N ALA A 357 8.22 -38.26 -27.07
CA ALA A 357 8.42 -37.84 -28.45
C ALA A 357 7.15 -37.82 -29.29
N ASN A 358 6.31 -38.87 -29.14
CA ASN A 358 5.16 -39.13 -30.02
C ASN A 358 3.83 -38.68 -29.45
N ARG A 359 3.80 -37.84 -28.45
CA ARG A 359 2.57 -37.32 -27.85
C ARG A 359 2.27 -35.90 -28.32
N GLN A 360 1.09 -35.73 -28.90
CA GLN A 360 0.56 -34.44 -29.35
C GLN A 360 -0.16 -33.72 -28.20
N PRO A 361 -0.12 -32.39 -28.15
CA PRO A 361 -1.03 -31.63 -27.29
C PRO A 361 -2.48 -31.79 -27.76
N SER A 362 -3.41 -31.83 -26.81
CA SER A 362 -4.84 -31.84 -27.11
C SER A 362 -5.29 -30.54 -27.80
N ARG A 363 -6.43 -30.55 -28.49
CA ARG A 363 -7.07 -29.31 -29.01
C ARG A 363 -7.37 -28.36 -27.90
N PHE A 364 -7.80 -28.87 -26.75
CA PHE A 364 -8.03 -28.08 -25.54
C PHE A 364 -6.77 -27.28 -25.12
N ALA A 365 -5.60 -27.94 -25.02
CA ALA A 365 -4.38 -27.25 -24.63
C ALA A 365 -3.95 -26.16 -25.62
N VAL A 366 -4.13 -26.40 -26.93
CA VAL A 366 -3.82 -25.37 -27.96
C VAL A 366 -4.77 -24.18 -27.82
N ASN A 367 -6.08 -24.44 -27.72
CA ASN A 367 -7.08 -23.38 -27.61
C ASN A 367 -6.89 -22.59 -26.30
N LEU A 368 -6.60 -23.27 -25.19
CA LEU A 368 -6.33 -22.64 -23.91
C LEU A 368 -5.08 -21.74 -23.98
N GLY A 369 -4.00 -22.21 -24.63
CA GLY A 369 -2.81 -21.38 -24.86
C GLY A 369 -3.12 -20.11 -25.65
N VAL A 370 -4.03 -20.18 -26.64
CA VAL A 370 -4.51 -19.00 -27.38
C VAL A 370 -5.33 -18.08 -26.47
N VAL A 371 -6.23 -18.63 -25.66
CA VAL A 371 -7.04 -17.84 -24.71
C VAL A 371 -6.15 -17.07 -23.74
N ILE A 372 -5.13 -17.72 -23.17
CA ILE A 372 -4.17 -17.06 -22.26
C ILE A 372 -3.46 -15.90 -22.97
N VAL A 373 -2.99 -16.09 -24.22
CA VAL A 373 -2.38 -14.99 -25.00
C VAL A 373 -3.36 -13.85 -25.24
N LEU A 374 -4.64 -14.16 -25.52
CA LEU A 374 -5.66 -13.12 -25.72
C LEU A 374 -5.94 -12.36 -24.43
N LEU A 375 -5.93 -13.01 -23.27
CA LEU A 375 -6.06 -12.35 -21.97
C LEU A 375 -4.85 -11.44 -21.68
N CYS A 376 -3.64 -11.88 -21.98
CA CYS A 376 -2.45 -11.03 -21.89
C CYS A 376 -2.54 -9.82 -22.85
N GLY A 377 -3.05 -10.03 -24.06
CA GLY A 377 -3.34 -8.95 -25.03
C GLY A 377 -4.42 -7.99 -24.53
N LEU A 378 -5.43 -8.52 -23.83
CA LEU A 378 -6.48 -7.71 -23.19
C LEU A 378 -5.89 -6.79 -22.13
N ALA A 379 -4.92 -7.25 -21.32
CA ALA A 379 -4.24 -6.41 -20.34
C ALA A 379 -3.58 -5.16 -20.96
N LEU A 380 -3.13 -5.25 -22.21
CA LEU A 380 -2.64 -4.10 -22.98
C LEU A 380 -3.78 -3.25 -23.54
N PHE A 381 -4.81 -3.91 -24.11
CA PHE A 381 -5.91 -3.23 -24.80
C PHE A 381 -6.79 -2.38 -23.87
N ILE A 382 -7.08 -2.86 -22.67
CA ILE A 382 -7.92 -2.12 -21.70
C ILE A 382 -7.32 -0.77 -21.29
N LYS A 383 -6.01 -0.59 -21.41
CA LYS A 383 -5.34 0.69 -21.12
C LYS A 383 -5.86 1.86 -21.97
N VAL A 384 -6.33 1.59 -23.17
CA VAL A 384 -6.88 2.61 -24.07
C VAL A 384 -8.17 3.22 -23.54
N PHE A 385 -8.92 2.47 -22.72
CA PHE A 385 -10.25 2.87 -22.23
C PHE A 385 -10.26 3.34 -20.78
N GLN A 386 -9.13 3.24 -20.09
CA GLN A 386 -9.02 3.60 -18.67
C GLN A 386 -8.52 5.03 -18.52
N THR A 387 -9.16 5.79 -17.64
CA THR A 387 -8.69 7.14 -17.26
C THR A 387 -7.48 7.08 -16.32
N GLN A 388 -7.38 6.03 -15.53
CA GLN A 388 -6.28 5.76 -14.59
C GLN A 388 -5.88 4.29 -14.71
N PRO A 389 -5.09 3.93 -15.75
CA PRO A 389 -4.69 2.55 -15.95
C PRO A 389 -3.66 2.11 -14.91
N GLN A 390 -3.74 0.85 -14.47
CA GLN A 390 -2.67 0.24 -13.67
C GLN A 390 -1.36 0.26 -14.45
N ASP A 391 -0.27 0.71 -13.83
CA ASP A 391 1.06 0.59 -14.43
C ASP A 391 1.63 -0.82 -14.20
N ASN A 392 1.36 -1.70 -15.15
CA ASN A 392 1.89 -3.06 -15.18
C ASN A 392 2.67 -3.36 -16.48
N ARG A 393 3.21 -2.31 -17.12
CA ARG A 393 4.00 -2.42 -18.36
C ARG A 393 5.19 -3.36 -18.24
N PHE A 394 5.84 -3.44 -17.07
CA PHE A 394 6.91 -4.40 -16.78
C PHE A 394 6.44 -5.84 -16.98
N TRP A 395 5.28 -6.19 -16.39
CA TRP A 395 4.71 -7.54 -16.44
C TRP A 395 4.20 -7.89 -17.82
N ILE A 396 3.56 -6.94 -18.53
CA ILE A 396 3.13 -7.13 -19.92
C ILE A 396 4.37 -7.40 -20.81
N ALA A 397 5.40 -6.58 -20.68
CA ALA A 397 6.64 -6.71 -21.46
C ALA A 397 7.34 -8.04 -21.24
N LEU A 398 7.34 -8.54 -20.01
CA LEU A 398 7.97 -9.82 -19.66
C LEU A 398 7.11 -11.02 -20.08
N LEU A 399 5.84 -11.05 -19.73
CA LEU A 399 5.03 -12.25 -19.77
C LEU A 399 4.31 -12.48 -21.10
N LEU A 400 3.88 -11.41 -21.80
CA LEU A 400 3.20 -11.57 -23.09
C LEU A 400 4.07 -12.32 -24.13
N PRO A 401 5.35 -11.99 -24.35
CA PRO A 401 6.19 -12.76 -25.29
C PRO A 401 6.39 -14.22 -24.85
N ILE A 402 6.48 -14.50 -23.55
CA ILE A 402 6.61 -15.86 -23.02
C ILE A 402 5.35 -16.68 -23.31
N HIS A 403 4.14 -16.12 -23.04
CA HIS A 403 2.88 -16.77 -23.34
C HIS A 403 2.68 -17.02 -24.85
N VAL A 404 3.08 -16.06 -25.69
CA VAL A 404 3.13 -16.25 -27.16
C VAL A 404 4.04 -17.41 -27.53
N GLY A 405 5.23 -17.52 -26.90
CA GLY A 405 6.16 -18.62 -27.07
C GLY A 405 5.54 -19.99 -26.74
N PHE A 406 4.83 -20.10 -25.61
CA PHE A 406 4.09 -21.32 -25.23
C PHE A 406 2.99 -21.69 -26.22
N ALA A 407 2.14 -20.73 -26.61
CA ALA A 407 1.05 -20.97 -27.56
C ALA A 407 1.60 -21.40 -28.94
N ALA A 408 2.65 -20.71 -29.43
CA ALA A 408 3.31 -21.08 -30.68
C ALA A 408 3.90 -22.50 -30.63
N ALA A 409 4.54 -22.87 -29.51
CA ALA A 409 5.06 -24.22 -29.32
C ALA A 409 3.94 -25.30 -29.37
N LEU A 410 2.84 -25.08 -28.67
CA LEU A 410 1.68 -26.00 -28.71
C LEU A 410 1.13 -26.16 -30.14
N PHE A 411 0.98 -25.05 -30.85
CA PHE A 411 0.47 -25.04 -32.21
C PHE A 411 1.41 -25.78 -33.18
N MET A 412 2.71 -25.50 -33.15
CA MET A 412 3.72 -26.15 -33.99
C MET A 412 3.76 -27.68 -33.76
N ARG A 413 3.81 -28.10 -32.48
CA ARG A 413 3.92 -29.53 -32.16
C ARG A 413 2.69 -30.31 -32.65
N ARG A 414 1.51 -29.69 -32.62
CA ARG A 414 0.29 -30.31 -33.16
C ARG A 414 0.32 -30.44 -34.66
N ARG A 415 0.81 -29.43 -35.41
CA ARG A 415 0.91 -29.47 -36.88
C ARG A 415 1.91 -30.49 -37.39
N PHE A 416 3.14 -30.51 -36.82
CA PHE A 416 4.20 -31.40 -37.30
C PHE A 416 3.90 -32.88 -37.04
N SER A 417 3.13 -33.23 -36.02
CA SER A 417 2.74 -34.63 -35.79
C SER A 417 1.49 -35.06 -36.58
N ALA A 418 0.77 -34.17 -37.26
CA ALA A 418 -0.31 -34.51 -38.16
C ALA A 418 0.18 -34.77 -39.59
N ALA A 419 1.44 -34.42 -39.89
CA ALA A 419 2.09 -34.57 -41.19
C ALA A 419 3.03 -35.77 -41.26
N SER A 420 3.28 -36.47 -40.14
CA SER A 420 4.02 -37.73 -40.01
C SER A 420 3.07 -38.87 -39.70
#